data_92f4613a343b1f1c316a179ea0cfd421
#
_entry.id   92f4613a343b1f1c316a179ea0cfd421
#
_cell.length_a   1.000
_cell.length_b   1.000
_cell.length_c   1.000
_cell.angle_alpha   90.00
_cell.angle_beta   90.00
_cell.angle_gamma   90.00
#
_symmetry.space_group_name_H-M   'P 1'
#
loop_
_entity.id
_entity.type
_entity.pdbx_description
1 polymer ?
#
loop_
_entity_poly.entity_id
_entity_poly.type
_entity_poly.pdbx_seq_one_letter_code
_entity_poly.pdbx_strand_id
1 'polypeptide(L)'
;MGLLEDARNIQRKDPAARSVLEVILLYPGFHILVYHRIAHWLFEHKHFFLARWVSQRGRHKTGIEIHPGAKIGKCLFIDHGMGIVFGETTEIGDNCTIYHGVTLGGTGKDTGKRHPTLGNNVLIGAGTKVLGPVYIGDNARIGAGSVVLKNLPANCTAVGVPAEVVRINNKAINPADDLDQQDLPDIMAQRLIDLDRRIGQLEKAAQGDIPPTAQQVAARQRKH
;
A
#
# COMPACT_ATOMS: atom_id res chain seq x y z
N MET A 1 -14.41 12.03 20.34
CA MET A 1 -14.12 12.08 18.88
C MET A 1 -15.41 12.33 18.13
N GLY A 2 -15.46 13.41 17.36
CA GLY A 2 -16.72 13.82 16.75
C GLY A 2 -16.97 13.14 15.42
N LEU A 3 -18.01 12.31 15.30
CA LEU A 3 -18.51 11.78 14.03
C LEU A 3 -18.68 12.87 12.97
N LEU A 4 -19.07 14.07 13.40
CA LEU A 4 -19.22 15.23 12.52
C LEU A 4 -17.87 15.71 11.94
N GLU A 5 -16.77 15.56 12.68
CA GLU A 5 -15.42 15.88 12.20
C GLU A 5 -14.99 14.91 11.10
N ASP A 6 -15.28 13.60 11.27
CA ASP A 6 -14.99 12.60 10.22
C ASP A 6 -15.81 12.87 8.96
N ALA A 7 -17.11 13.18 9.11
CA ALA A 7 -17.96 13.49 7.96
C ALA A 7 -17.47 14.75 7.21
N ARG A 8 -17.05 15.80 7.92
CA ARG A 8 -16.46 17.00 7.31
C ARG A 8 -15.10 16.71 6.65
N ASN A 9 -14.30 15.82 7.23
CA ASN A 9 -13.03 15.40 6.63
C ASN A 9 -13.26 14.66 5.31
N ILE A 10 -14.22 13.74 5.28
CA ILE A 10 -14.59 13.02 4.05
C ILE A 10 -15.06 14.00 2.97
N GLN A 11 -15.97 14.94 3.32
CA GLN A 11 -16.43 15.96 2.36
C GLN A 11 -15.29 16.82 1.79
N ARG A 12 -14.27 17.14 2.60
CA ARG A 12 -13.11 17.93 2.12
C ARG A 12 -12.18 17.14 1.21
N LYS A 13 -12.06 15.82 1.42
CA LYS A 13 -11.14 14.95 0.68
C LYS A 13 -11.74 14.38 -0.61
N ASP A 14 -13.06 14.21 -0.64
CA ASP A 14 -13.76 13.70 -1.82
C ASP A 14 -14.43 14.83 -2.61
N PRO A 15 -13.93 15.15 -3.82
CA PRO A 15 -14.53 16.16 -4.68
C PRO A 15 -15.99 15.86 -5.09
N ALA A 16 -16.42 14.60 -5.03
CA ALA A 16 -17.79 14.20 -5.36
C ALA A 16 -18.78 14.46 -4.21
N ALA A 17 -18.30 14.64 -2.98
CA ALA A 17 -19.14 14.88 -1.80
C ALA A 17 -19.70 16.30 -1.74
N ARG A 18 -20.99 16.47 -2.05
CA ARG A 18 -21.64 17.78 -2.14
C ARG A 18 -21.98 18.38 -0.78
N SER A 19 -22.24 17.56 0.23
CA SER A 19 -22.61 18.01 1.57
C SER A 19 -22.24 17.02 2.67
N VAL A 20 -22.07 17.51 3.91
CA VAL A 20 -21.87 16.67 5.09
C VAL A 20 -23.05 15.70 5.30
N LEU A 21 -24.28 16.15 5.00
CA LEU A 21 -25.47 15.31 5.13
C LEU A 21 -25.43 14.12 4.15
N GLU A 22 -25.01 14.36 2.92
CA GLU A 22 -24.79 13.31 1.91
C GLU A 22 -23.77 12.27 2.40
N VAL A 23 -22.66 12.72 2.96
CA VAL A 23 -21.63 11.83 3.55
C VAL A 23 -22.23 10.96 4.66
N ILE A 24 -22.97 11.55 5.58
CA ILE A 24 -23.58 10.84 6.72
C ILE A 24 -24.59 9.79 6.24
N LEU A 25 -25.37 10.07 5.21
CA LEU A 25 -26.43 9.19 4.76
C LEU A 25 -25.98 8.12 3.76
N LEU A 26 -24.99 8.41 2.91
CA LEU A 26 -24.71 7.59 1.73
C LEU A 26 -23.30 6.98 1.70
N TYR A 27 -22.34 7.50 2.46
CA TYR A 27 -20.95 7.06 2.35
C TYR A 27 -20.65 5.82 3.19
N PRO A 28 -20.27 4.69 2.54
CA PRO A 28 -19.96 3.45 3.26
C PRO A 28 -18.75 3.61 4.17
N GLY A 29 -17.75 4.41 3.77
CA GLY A 29 -16.57 4.72 4.60
C GLY A 29 -16.95 5.42 5.91
N PHE A 30 -17.94 6.33 5.91
CA PHE A 30 -18.46 6.94 7.12
C PHE A 30 -19.22 5.92 7.97
N HIS A 31 -20.12 5.15 7.36
CA HIS A 31 -20.93 4.17 8.08
C HIS A 31 -20.07 3.13 8.80
N ILE A 32 -19.02 2.60 8.16
CA ILE A 32 -18.17 1.61 8.82
C ILE A 32 -17.43 2.18 10.03
N LEU A 33 -17.02 3.46 10.01
CA LEU A 33 -16.40 4.10 11.16
C LEU A 33 -17.38 4.20 12.34
N VAL A 34 -18.67 4.46 12.09
CA VAL A 34 -19.72 4.43 13.14
C VAL A 34 -19.83 3.02 13.73
N TYR A 35 -19.97 1.98 12.89
CA TYR A 35 -20.02 0.59 13.34
C TYR A 35 -18.78 0.19 14.12
N HIS A 36 -17.62 0.58 13.63
CA HIS A 36 -16.34 0.26 14.28
C HIS A 36 -16.24 0.90 15.67
N ARG A 37 -16.61 2.16 15.85
CA ARG A 37 -16.58 2.82 17.18
C ARG A 37 -17.44 2.09 18.20
N ILE A 38 -18.64 1.67 17.82
CA ILE A 38 -19.52 0.89 18.70
C ILE A 38 -18.90 -0.47 19.00
N ALA A 39 -18.41 -1.17 17.97
CA ALA A 39 -17.78 -2.48 18.12
C ALA A 39 -16.51 -2.43 18.96
N HIS A 40 -15.69 -1.40 18.78
CA HIS A 40 -14.44 -1.20 19.54
C HIS A 40 -14.72 -0.91 21.01
N TRP A 41 -15.70 -0.06 21.29
CA TRP A 41 -16.14 0.22 22.67
C TRP A 41 -16.61 -1.08 23.37
N LEU A 42 -17.43 -1.89 22.70
CA LEU A 42 -17.86 -3.20 23.22
C LEU A 42 -16.68 -4.15 23.45
N PHE A 43 -15.70 -4.13 22.56
CA PHE A 43 -14.50 -4.95 22.66
C PHE A 43 -13.65 -4.56 23.87
N GLU A 44 -13.41 -3.27 24.09
CA GLU A 44 -12.68 -2.77 25.25
C GLU A 44 -13.39 -3.09 26.58
N HIS A 45 -14.74 -3.16 26.58
CA HIS A 45 -15.53 -3.59 27.71
C HIS A 45 -15.72 -5.11 27.81
N LYS A 46 -14.93 -5.90 27.04
CA LYS A 46 -14.91 -7.39 27.03
C LYS A 46 -16.22 -8.05 26.57
N HIS A 47 -17.10 -7.32 25.90
CA HIS A 47 -18.30 -7.87 25.26
C HIS A 47 -17.96 -8.41 23.86
N PHE A 48 -17.03 -9.35 23.76
CA PHE A 48 -16.42 -9.79 22.50
C PHE A 48 -17.43 -10.31 21.47
N PHE A 49 -18.44 -11.06 21.90
CA PHE A 49 -19.48 -11.57 20.99
C PHE A 49 -20.27 -10.42 20.36
N LEU A 50 -20.74 -9.47 21.16
CA LEU A 50 -21.51 -8.32 20.67
C LEU A 50 -20.64 -7.40 19.80
N ALA A 51 -19.39 -7.18 20.19
CA ALA A 51 -18.41 -6.44 19.38
C ALA A 51 -18.26 -7.06 17.99
N ARG A 52 -18.09 -8.38 17.93
CA ARG A 52 -17.96 -9.11 16.65
C ARG A 52 -19.26 -9.05 15.84
N TRP A 53 -20.40 -9.18 16.50
CA TRP A 53 -21.70 -9.10 15.82
C TRP A 53 -21.92 -7.73 15.17
N VAL A 54 -21.63 -6.62 15.90
CA VAL A 54 -21.73 -5.25 15.35
C VAL A 54 -20.76 -5.06 14.19
N SER A 55 -19.52 -5.52 14.32
CA SER A 55 -18.51 -5.45 13.24
C SER A 55 -18.98 -6.20 11.98
N GLN A 56 -19.53 -7.42 12.12
CA GLN A 56 -20.04 -8.17 10.98
C GLN A 56 -21.27 -7.51 10.32
N ARG A 57 -22.13 -6.84 11.10
CA ARG A 57 -23.21 -6.02 10.54
C ARG A 57 -22.68 -4.86 9.71
N GLY A 58 -21.64 -4.18 10.20
CA GLY A 58 -20.94 -3.14 9.45
C GLY A 58 -20.37 -3.68 8.13
N ARG A 59 -19.64 -4.81 8.18
CA ARG A 59 -19.12 -5.48 6.99
C ARG A 59 -20.21 -5.82 5.98
N HIS A 60 -21.30 -6.43 6.44
CA HIS A 60 -22.40 -6.82 5.55
C HIS A 60 -23.04 -5.61 4.85
N LYS A 61 -23.17 -4.47 5.57
CA LYS A 61 -23.76 -3.25 5.03
C LYS A 61 -22.85 -2.48 4.08
N THR A 62 -21.54 -2.49 4.33
CA THR A 62 -20.57 -1.60 3.66
C THR A 62 -19.58 -2.32 2.76
N GLY A 63 -19.44 -3.65 2.88
CA GLY A 63 -18.37 -4.40 2.21
C GLY A 63 -16.98 -4.18 2.81
N ILE A 64 -16.87 -3.48 3.97
CA ILE A 64 -15.63 -3.15 4.65
C ILE A 64 -15.55 -3.94 5.95
N GLU A 65 -14.47 -4.71 6.15
CA GLU A 65 -14.23 -5.43 7.38
C GLU A 65 -13.23 -4.69 8.26
N ILE A 66 -13.64 -4.31 9.47
CA ILE A 66 -12.75 -3.78 10.51
C ILE A 66 -12.95 -4.64 11.76
N HIS A 67 -11.87 -5.30 12.22
CA HIS A 67 -11.91 -6.05 13.46
C HIS A 67 -12.15 -5.09 14.66
N PRO A 68 -13.00 -5.46 15.64
CA PRO A 68 -13.28 -4.60 16.80
C PRO A 68 -12.05 -4.19 17.60
N GLY A 69 -11.00 -5.02 17.65
CA GLY A 69 -9.75 -4.74 18.34
C GLY A 69 -8.82 -3.74 17.61
N ALA A 70 -9.08 -3.41 16.34
CA ALA A 70 -8.28 -2.46 15.61
C ALA A 70 -8.37 -1.06 16.23
N LYS A 71 -7.24 -0.33 16.27
CA LYS A 71 -7.18 1.04 16.77
C LYS A 71 -7.11 2.01 15.60
N ILE A 72 -8.05 2.92 15.52
CA ILE A 72 -8.16 3.88 14.42
C ILE A 72 -8.11 5.30 14.98
N GLY A 73 -7.19 6.09 14.45
CA GLY A 73 -7.03 7.51 14.75
C GLY A 73 -8.17 8.38 14.19
N LYS A 74 -7.95 9.68 14.16
CA LYS A 74 -8.93 10.67 13.69
C LYS A 74 -8.86 10.84 12.18
N CYS A 75 -9.99 11.27 11.61
CA CYS A 75 -10.03 11.71 10.22
C CYS A 75 -9.56 10.64 9.21
N LEU A 76 -9.77 9.35 9.50
CA LEU A 76 -9.56 8.30 8.50
C LEU A 76 -10.55 8.51 7.34
N PHE A 77 -10.00 8.60 6.13
CA PHE A 77 -10.78 8.62 4.89
C PHE A 77 -10.70 7.26 4.20
N ILE A 78 -11.85 6.62 4.05
CA ILE A 78 -12.00 5.37 3.29
C ILE A 78 -12.72 5.71 1.99
N ASP A 79 -12.01 5.59 0.88
CA ASP A 79 -12.55 5.87 -0.45
C ASP A 79 -13.06 4.58 -1.10
N HIS A 80 -14.32 4.59 -1.55
CA HIS A 80 -15.09 3.43 -2.05
C HIS A 80 -15.24 2.29 -1.03
N GLY A 81 -14.17 1.81 -0.45
CA GLY A 81 -14.08 0.90 0.70
C GLY A 81 -14.35 -0.57 0.44
N MET A 82 -15.02 -0.98 -0.63
CA MET A 82 -15.34 -2.38 -0.91
C MET A 82 -14.10 -3.28 -0.83
N GLY A 83 -14.19 -4.39 -0.09
CA GLY A 83 -13.12 -5.39 0.03
C GLY A 83 -11.95 -4.98 0.92
N ILE A 84 -12.06 -3.89 1.70
CA ILE A 84 -11.09 -3.55 2.75
C ILE A 84 -11.19 -4.56 3.89
N VAL A 85 -10.01 -4.94 4.43
CA VAL A 85 -9.91 -5.77 5.63
C VAL A 85 -8.85 -5.20 6.58
N PHE A 86 -9.26 -4.82 7.79
CA PHE A 86 -8.35 -4.45 8.88
C PHE A 86 -8.39 -5.51 9.98
N GLY A 87 -7.25 -6.15 10.22
CA GLY A 87 -7.12 -7.21 11.23
C GLY A 87 -7.10 -6.70 12.67
N GLU A 88 -7.14 -7.61 13.63
CA GLU A 88 -7.36 -7.36 15.05
C GLU A 88 -6.37 -6.36 15.69
N THR A 89 -5.07 -6.54 15.43
CA THR A 89 -4.02 -5.72 16.04
C THR A 89 -3.53 -4.60 15.11
N THR A 90 -4.34 -4.21 14.12
CA THR A 90 -4.06 -3.06 13.25
C THR A 90 -4.12 -1.77 14.05
N GLU A 91 -3.18 -0.88 13.79
CA GLU A 91 -3.16 0.48 14.32
C GLU A 91 -3.03 1.46 13.16
N ILE A 92 -3.88 2.48 13.13
CA ILE A 92 -3.91 3.50 12.08
C ILE A 92 -3.86 4.86 12.76
N GLY A 93 -2.89 5.68 12.39
CA GLY A 93 -2.73 7.05 12.86
C GLY A 93 -3.80 8.01 12.30
N ASP A 94 -3.59 9.28 12.53
CA ASP A 94 -4.53 10.34 12.13
C ASP A 94 -4.40 10.68 10.62
N ASN A 95 -5.49 11.18 10.03
CA ASN A 95 -5.56 11.70 8.65
C ASN A 95 -5.19 10.73 7.54
N CYS A 96 -5.18 9.44 7.80
CA CYS A 96 -4.88 8.44 6.79
C CYS A 96 -5.96 8.39 5.69
N THR A 97 -5.54 7.93 4.50
CA THR A 97 -6.43 7.70 3.35
C THR A 97 -6.23 6.28 2.86
N ILE A 98 -7.31 5.51 2.76
CA ILE A 98 -7.27 4.09 2.38
C ILE A 98 -8.30 3.84 1.29
N TYR A 99 -7.84 3.29 0.17
CA TYR A 99 -8.69 2.95 -0.96
C TYR A 99 -9.24 1.52 -0.84
N HIS A 100 -10.22 1.21 -1.71
CA HIS A 100 -10.86 -0.10 -1.78
C HIS A 100 -9.86 -1.25 -1.97
N GLY A 101 -10.26 -2.46 -1.53
CA GLY A 101 -9.47 -3.68 -1.70
C GLY A 101 -8.20 -3.77 -0.87
N VAL A 102 -7.92 -2.79 -0.01
CA VAL A 102 -6.73 -2.79 0.86
C VAL A 102 -6.88 -3.84 1.96
N THR A 103 -5.80 -4.58 2.22
CA THR A 103 -5.73 -5.51 3.34
C THR A 103 -4.60 -5.12 4.28
N LEU A 104 -4.92 -4.85 5.54
CA LEU A 104 -3.97 -4.73 6.64
C LEU A 104 -4.01 -6.06 7.42
N GLY A 105 -3.25 -7.04 6.92
CA GLY A 105 -3.32 -8.45 7.31
C GLY A 105 -2.19 -8.91 8.23
N GLY A 106 -2.43 -9.98 8.96
CA GLY A 106 -1.41 -10.68 9.74
C GLY A 106 -0.76 -11.82 8.97
N THR A 107 0.35 -12.35 9.50
CA THR A 107 1.04 -13.53 8.94
C THR A 107 0.42 -14.87 9.38
N GLY A 108 -0.59 -14.85 10.26
CA GLY A 108 -1.31 -16.05 10.72
C GLY A 108 -0.56 -16.96 11.70
N LYS A 109 0.69 -16.62 12.08
CA LYS A 109 1.52 -17.46 12.95
C LYS A 109 1.60 -16.98 14.40
N ASP A 110 1.34 -15.70 14.64
CA ASP A 110 1.53 -15.06 15.93
C ASP A 110 0.20 -14.71 16.60
N THR A 111 0.14 -14.82 17.92
CA THR A 111 -1.04 -14.46 18.74
C THR A 111 -1.01 -13.02 19.23
N GLY A 112 0.15 -12.35 19.21
CA GLY A 112 0.35 -10.95 19.63
C GLY A 112 0.13 -9.94 18.53
N LYS A 113 0.97 -8.90 18.51
CA LYS A 113 0.99 -7.88 17.42
C LYS A 113 1.42 -8.55 16.12
N ARG A 114 0.46 -8.72 15.20
CA ARG A 114 0.64 -9.43 13.93
C ARG A 114 0.12 -8.67 12.72
N HIS A 115 -0.52 -7.52 12.93
CA HIS A 115 -1.07 -6.66 11.87
C HIS A 115 -0.30 -5.35 11.81
N PRO A 116 -0.36 -4.63 10.67
CA PRO A 116 0.39 -3.41 10.45
C PRO A 116 0.07 -2.28 11.43
N THR A 117 1.05 -1.38 11.59
CA THR A 117 0.87 -0.06 12.20
C THR A 117 1.15 1.00 11.14
N LEU A 118 0.19 1.89 10.92
CA LEU A 118 0.32 3.06 10.06
C LEU A 118 0.51 4.31 10.93
N GLY A 119 1.50 5.13 10.60
CA GLY A 119 1.66 6.46 11.16
C GLY A 119 0.56 7.42 10.69
N ASN A 120 0.82 8.72 10.83
CA ASN A 120 -0.13 9.76 10.44
C ASN A 120 0.00 10.14 8.95
N ASN A 121 -1.09 10.62 8.36
CA ASN A 121 -1.14 11.10 6.97
C ASN A 121 -0.70 10.04 5.93
N VAL A 122 -0.83 8.74 6.24
CA VAL A 122 -0.46 7.66 5.33
C VAL A 122 -1.54 7.50 4.26
N LEU A 123 -1.11 7.31 3.00
CA LEU A 123 -1.99 6.99 1.88
C LEU A 123 -1.70 5.58 1.39
N ILE A 124 -2.73 4.74 1.33
CA ILE A 124 -2.64 3.37 0.81
C ILE A 124 -3.52 3.24 -0.44
N GLY A 125 -2.87 3.04 -1.58
CA GLY A 125 -3.53 2.88 -2.88
C GLY A 125 -4.40 1.62 -2.97
N ALA A 126 -5.30 1.62 -3.96
CA ALA A 126 -6.29 0.56 -4.16
C ALA A 126 -5.65 -0.82 -4.32
N GLY A 127 -6.26 -1.84 -3.71
CA GLY A 127 -5.82 -3.23 -3.83
C GLY A 127 -4.53 -3.59 -3.09
N THR A 128 -3.87 -2.65 -2.43
CA THR A 128 -2.61 -2.87 -1.68
C THR A 128 -2.79 -3.88 -0.56
N LYS A 129 -1.78 -4.74 -0.36
CA LYS A 129 -1.70 -5.68 0.76
C LYS A 129 -0.51 -5.30 1.66
N VAL A 130 -0.79 -4.98 2.91
CA VAL A 130 0.24 -4.75 3.94
C VAL A 130 0.16 -5.90 4.92
N LEU A 131 1.21 -6.73 4.99
CA LEU A 131 1.16 -8.02 5.67
C LEU A 131 2.22 -8.13 6.76
N GLY A 132 1.78 -8.55 7.93
CA GLY A 132 2.62 -8.72 9.11
C GLY A 132 2.67 -7.49 10.02
N PRO A 133 3.43 -7.54 11.12
CA PRO A 133 3.54 -6.47 12.10
C PRO A 133 4.48 -5.35 11.62
N VAL A 134 4.32 -4.95 10.36
CA VAL A 134 5.16 -3.92 9.72
C VAL A 134 4.72 -2.52 10.14
N TYR A 135 5.67 -1.61 10.22
CA TYR A 135 5.44 -0.20 10.48
C TYR A 135 5.58 0.64 9.22
N ILE A 136 4.59 1.46 8.95
CA ILE A 136 4.57 2.43 7.85
C ILE A 136 4.68 3.83 8.45
N GLY A 137 5.78 4.52 8.14
CA GLY A 137 6.07 5.84 8.70
C GLY A 137 5.10 6.93 8.26
N ASP A 138 5.11 8.05 8.98
CA ASP A 138 4.25 9.21 8.70
C ASP A 138 4.44 9.73 7.27
N ASN A 139 3.35 10.22 6.67
CA ASN A 139 3.32 10.78 5.31
C ASN A 139 3.77 9.79 4.21
N ALA A 140 3.85 8.49 4.49
CA ALA A 140 4.18 7.51 3.48
C ALA A 140 3.03 7.35 2.48
N ARG A 141 3.38 7.11 1.22
CA ARG A 141 2.45 6.84 0.12
C ARG A 141 2.75 5.47 -0.47
N ILE A 142 1.74 4.63 -0.58
CA ILE A 142 1.89 3.29 -1.15
C ILE A 142 1.02 3.23 -2.40
N GLY A 143 1.66 2.91 -3.53
CA GLY A 143 0.98 2.82 -4.82
C GLY A 143 -0.01 1.66 -4.87
N ALA A 144 -1.00 1.78 -5.75
CA ALA A 144 -2.03 0.75 -5.94
C ALA A 144 -1.44 -0.61 -6.32
N GLY A 145 -2.08 -1.70 -5.87
CA GLY A 145 -1.66 -3.08 -6.18
C GLY A 145 -0.37 -3.54 -5.50
N SER A 146 0.24 -2.73 -4.65
CA SER A 146 1.51 -3.07 -3.99
C SER A 146 1.35 -4.13 -2.90
N VAL A 147 2.45 -4.86 -2.59
CA VAL A 147 2.51 -5.82 -1.48
C VAL A 147 3.64 -5.43 -0.54
N VAL A 148 3.29 -4.89 0.62
CA VAL A 148 4.26 -4.42 1.63
C VAL A 148 4.52 -5.51 2.65
N LEU A 149 5.79 -5.93 2.76
CA LEU A 149 6.26 -7.00 3.64
C LEU A 149 7.33 -6.54 4.64
N LYS A 150 7.75 -5.27 4.56
CA LYS A 150 8.80 -4.67 5.40
C LYS A 150 8.39 -3.28 5.87
N ASN A 151 9.04 -2.81 6.93
CA ASN A 151 8.85 -1.44 7.41
C ASN A 151 9.20 -0.43 6.32
N LEU A 152 8.40 0.63 6.24
CA LEU A 152 8.64 1.75 5.35
C LEU A 152 8.93 3.03 6.15
N PRO A 153 9.92 3.82 5.74
CA PRO A 153 10.27 5.07 6.43
C PRO A 153 9.18 6.14 6.24
N ALA A 154 9.24 7.19 7.05
CA ALA A 154 8.39 8.36 6.87
C ALA A 154 8.72 9.10 5.56
N ASN A 155 7.73 9.85 5.04
CA ASN A 155 7.85 10.69 3.83
C ASN A 155 8.32 9.92 2.58
N CYS A 156 8.04 8.63 2.50
CA CYS A 156 8.41 7.81 1.35
C CYS A 156 7.24 7.57 0.39
N THR A 157 7.58 7.22 -0.85
CA THR A 157 6.66 6.56 -1.80
C THR A 157 7.19 5.16 -2.07
N ALA A 158 6.33 4.15 -1.92
CA ALA A 158 6.68 2.75 -2.17
C ALA A 158 5.68 2.13 -3.14
N VAL A 159 6.18 1.29 -4.06
CA VAL A 159 5.38 0.62 -5.08
C VAL A 159 5.90 -0.78 -5.38
N GLY A 160 5.07 -1.65 -5.93
CA GLY A 160 5.45 -2.95 -6.49
C GLY A 160 5.16 -4.14 -5.59
N VAL A 161 5.53 -5.34 -6.10
CA VAL A 161 5.33 -6.65 -5.47
C VAL A 161 6.64 -7.43 -5.51
N PRO A 162 7.39 -7.49 -4.39
CA PRO A 162 7.20 -6.76 -3.13
C PRO A 162 7.43 -5.24 -3.30
N ALA A 163 6.80 -4.44 -2.43
CA ALA A 163 6.91 -2.99 -2.48
C ALA A 163 8.33 -2.52 -2.11
N GLU A 164 8.88 -1.64 -2.94
CA GLU A 164 10.17 -0.99 -2.73
C GLU A 164 9.98 0.53 -2.67
N VAL A 165 10.84 1.19 -1.90
CA VAL A 165 10.82 2.66 -1.77
C VAL A 165 11.46 3.26 -3.01
N VAL A 166 10.69 4.06 -3.77
CA VAL A 166 11.14 4.72 -5.01
C VAL A 166 11.43 6.21 -4.79
N ARG A 167 10.83 6.85 -3.78
CA ARG A 167 11.07 8.26 -3.44
C ARG A 167 11.15 8.44 -1.93
N ILE A 168 11.99 9.38 -1.48
CA ILE A 168 12.03 9.85 -0.09
C ILE A 168 12.04 11.38 -0.13
N ASN A 169 11.21 12.04 0.70
CA ASN A 169 11.06 13.50 0.75
C ASN A 169 10.79 14.11 -0.64
N ASN A 170 9.95 13.46 -1.44
CA ASN A 170 9.63 13.84 -2.83
C ASN A 170 10.81 13.81 -3.81
N LYS A 171 11.97 13.29 -3.40
CA LYS A 171 13.12 13.06 -4.29
C LYS A 171 13.17 11.60 -4.70
N ALA A 172 13.33 11.34 -6.00
CA ALA A 172 13.56 9.99 -6.51
C ALA A 172 14.86 9.41 -5.93
N ILE A 173 14.87 8.13 -5.59
CA ILE A 173 16.08 7.45 -5.10
C ILE A 173 17.05 7.24 -6.26
N ASN A 174 16.52 6.92 -7.46
CA ASN A 174 17.28 6.90 -8.71
C ASN A 174 16.87 8.11 -9.57
N PRO A 175 17.82 8.86 -10.16
CA PRO A 175 17.51 10.00 -11.04
C PRO A 175 16.65 9.60 -12.27
N ALA A 176 16.69 8.32 -12.68
CA ALA A 176 15.87 7.80 -13.77
C ALA A 176 14.38 7.63 -13.36
N ASP A 177 14.08 7.68 -12.07
CA ASP A 177 12.71 7.51 -11.52
C ASP A 177 12.00 8.85 -11.28
N ASP A 178 12.55 9.96 -11.79
CA ASP A 178 11.95 11.30 -11.68
C ASP A 178 10.80 11.48 -12.68
N LEU A 179 9.85 10.55 -12.61
CA LEU A 179 8.65 10.52 -13.43
C LEU A 179 7.49 11.20 -12.71
N ASP A 180 6.66 11.87 -13.48
CA ASP A 180 5.48 12.60 -13.04
C ASP A 180 4.57 11.73 -12.15
N GLN A 181 3.81 12.35 -11.23
CA GLN A 181 2.99 11.64 -10.22
C GLN A 181 1.92 10.70 -10.81
N GLN A 182 1.69 10.74 -12.11
CA GLN A 182 0.74 9.86 -12.81
C GLN A 182 1.36 8.53 -13.26
N ASP A 183 2.71 8.48 -13.43
CA ASP A 183 3.41 7.26 -13.82
C ASP A 183 4.18 6.67 -12.63
N LEU A 184 3.60 5.67 -11.99
CA LEU A 184 4.31 4.85 -11.01
C LEU A 184 5.32 3.97 -11.78
N PRO A 185 6.63 4.03 -11.44
CA PRO A 185 7.63 3.26 -12.16
C PRO A 185 7.38 1.75 -12.00
N ASP A 186 7.37 1.04 -13.13
CA ASP A 186 7.42 -0.41 -13.12
C ASP A 186 8.85 -0.87 -12.78
N ILE A 187 9.08 -1.13 -11.49
CA ILE A 187 10.39 -1.54 -10.96
C ILE A 187 10.88 -2.82 -11.63
N MET A 188 9.97 -3.73 -12.00
CA MET A 188 10.34 -4.99 -12.65
C MET A 188 10.78 -4.75 -14.09
N ALA A 189 10.07 -3.89 -14.84
CA ALA A 189 10.47 -3.51 -16.19
C ALA A 189 11.83 -2.83 -16.20
N GLN A 190 12.08 -1.91 -15.26
CA GLN A 190 13.39 -1.24 -15.13
C GLN A 190 14.52 -2.21 -14.81
N ARG A 191 14.32 -3.16 -13.89
CA ARG A 191 15.31 -4.21 -13.58
C ARG A 191 15.59 -5.12 -14.78
N LEU A 192 14.56 -5.46 -15.55
CA LEU A 192 14.72 -6.25 -16.77
C LEU A 192 15.56 -5.50 -17.82
N ILE A 193 15.28 -4.22 -18.04
CA ILE A 193 16.06 -3.38 -18.96
C ILE A 193 17.53 -3.28 -18.51
N ASP A 194 17.79 -3.12 -17.20
CA ASP A 194 19.16 -3.06 -16.69
C ASP A 194 19.89 -4.40 -16.83
N LEU A 195 19.22 -5.51 -16.55
CA LEU A 195 19.74 -6.86 -16.76
C LEU A 195 20.06 -7.12 -18.23
N ASP A 196 19.16 -6.78 -19.14
CA ASP A 196 19.34 -6.92 -20.59
C ASP A 196 20.56 -6.13 -21.08
N ARG A 197 20.71 -4.88 -20.60
CA ARG A 197 21.90 -4.06 -20.88
C ARG A 197 23.20 -4.73 -20.39
N ARG A 198 23.19 -5.26 -19.16
CA ARG A 198 24.36 -5.94 -18.56
C ARG A 198 24.69 -7.23 -19.30
N ILE A 199 23.68 -8.01 -19.70
CA ILE A 199 23.87 -9.21 -20.53
C ILE A 199 24.53 -8.82 -21.87
N GLY A 200 24.00 -7.81 -22.56
CA GLY A 200 24.59 -7.35 -23.82
C GLY A 200 26.03 -6.84 -23.69
N GLN A 201 26.43 -6.27 -22.55
CA GLN A 201 27.81 -5.88 -22.27
C GLN A 201 28.73 -7.13 -22.08
N LEU A 202 28.23 -8.14 -21.34
CA LEU A 202 28.96 -9.38 -21.12
C LEU A 202 29.14 -10.19 -22.42
N GLU A 203 28.10 -10.26 -23.25
CA GLU A 203 28.15 -10.91 -24.56
C GLU A 203 29.19 -10.26 -25.50
N LYS A 204 29.22 -8.90 -25.51
CA LYS A 204 30.25 -8.17 -26.29
C LYS A 204 31.67 -8.43 -25.77
N ALA A 205 31.85 -8.46 -24.45
CA ALA A 205 33.14 -8.78 -23.84
C ALA A 205 33.58 -10.22 -24.16
N ALA A 206 32.66 -11.18 -24.08
CA ALA A 206 32.94 -12.58 -24.41
C ALA A 206 33.28 -12.79 -25.91
N GLN A 207 32.64 -12.02 -26.80
CA GLN A 207 32.97 -12.07 -28.24
C GLN A 207 34.34 -11.47 -28.59
N GLY A 208 34.83 -10.52 -27.78
CA GLY A 208 36.15 -9.92 -27.91
C GLY A 208 37.30 -10.87 -27.52
N ASP A 209 37.06 -11.85 -26.65
CA ASP A 209 38.03 -12.82 -26.14
C ASP A 209 38.06 -14.14 -26.91
N ILE A 210 37.24 -14.33 -27.94
CA ILE A 210 37.28 -15.53 -28.78
C ILE A 210 38.43 -15.37 -29.80
N PRO A 211 39.51 -16.14 -29.67
CA PRO A 211 40.58 -16.12 -30.66
C PRO A 211 40.01 -16.53 -32.04
N PRO A 212 40.48 -15.90 -33.14
CA PRO A 212 39.94 -16.17 -34.47
C PRO A 212 40.05 -17.66 -34.79
N THR A 213 38.97 -18.24 -35.25
CA THR A 213 38.94 -19.66 -35.63
C THR A 213 39.98 -19.93 -36.73
N ALA A 214 40.53 -21.16 -36.79
CA ALA A 214 41.52 -21.56 -37.78
C ALA A 214 41.10 -21.25 -39.23
N GLN A 215 39.79 -21.26 -39.52
CA GLN A 215 39.24 -20.86 -40.82
C GLN A 215 39.34 -19.34 -41.07
N GLN A 216 39.18 -18.50 -40.05
CA GLN A 216 39.32 -17.04 -40.16
C GLN A 216 40.79 -16.62 -40.32
N VAL A 217 41.71 -17.33 -39.67
CA VAL A 217 43.16 -17.14 -39.83
C VAL A 217 43.58 -17.54 -41.25
N ALA A 218 43.13 -18.70 -41.75
CA ALA A 218 43.45 -19.17 -43.12
C ALA A 218 42.86 -18.25 -44.22
N ALA A 219 41.67 -17.63 -43.97
CA ALA A 219 41.08 -16.69 -44.93
C ALA A 219 41.84 -15.34 -45.00
N ARG A 220 42.50 -14.91 -43.91
CA ARG A 220 43.39 -13.73 -43.92
C ARG A 220 44.67 -13.94 -44.62
N GLN A 221 45.29 -15.17 -44.60
CA GLN A 221 46.51 -15.50 -45.25
C GLN A 221 46.35 -15.67 -46.78
N ARG A 222 45.15 -15.85 -47.31
CA ARG A 222 44.90 -15.97 -48.77
C ARG A 222 44.63 -14.60 -49.45
N LYS A 223 44.69 -13.51 -48.74
CA LYS A 223 44.46 -12.14 -49.25
C LYS A 223 45.76 -11.31 -49.32
N HIS A 224 46.91 -11.91 -49.06
CA HIS A 224 48.25 -11.38 -49.30
C HIS A 224 48.96 -12.36 -50.22
#